data_0b24aa5e6f7a8e20ccf0d4ddd8e2136d
#
_entry.id   0b24aa5e6f7a8e20ccf0d4ddd8e2136d
#
_cell.length_a   1.000
_cell.length_b   1.000
_cell.length_c   1.000
_cell.angle_alpha   90.00
_cell.angle_beta   90.00
_cell.angle_gamma   90.00
#
_symmetry.space_group_name_H-M   'P 1'
#
loop_
_entity.id
_entity.type
_entity.pdbx_description
1 polymer ?
#
loop_
_entity_poly.entity_id
_entity_poly.type
_entity_poly.pdbx_seq_one_letter_code
_entity_poly.pdbx_strand_id
1 'polypeptide(L)'
;KQTSQMQTIDKEAYSLAADATGGSIESMLSTLAGVNSTNEMSSQYSVRGGTFDENSVYINGVEVYRPQLISSGQQEGLSIINPDMVGSIGFSTGGYGVEYGDKMSSALSITYREPESFEGSVTGSLMGFSLALGQSSKHFSQLHGIRFKKNNSLLSSLETKGEYDPSFFDYQTNLIWKISPKWKASFLGNIAVNRYKFKPTDRETNFGTSTDAKQFKVYFDGEEKDRFETWFGALNLTYTHSKSTSLSLLASGFLTNELVGYDISGEYWLDQAGTTGDGNPDNAVGGELGVGRYHEHARN
;
A
#
# COMPACT_ATOMS: atom_id res chain seq x y z
N LYS A 1 2.28 37.49 5.95
CA LYS A 1 1.90 36.14 6.44
C LYS A 1 1.44 35.36 5.22
N GLN A 2 2.29 34.52 4.65
CA GLN A 2 1.83 33.49 3.71
C GLN A 2 1.02 32.49 4.54
N THR A 3 -0.28 32.50 4.36
CA THR A 3 -1.17 31.50 4.96
C THR A 3 -0.96 30.23 4.13
N SER A 4 -0.29 29.23 4.72
CA SER A 4 -0.25 27.88 4.15
C SER A 4 -1.69 27.46 3.87
N GLN A 5 -1.98 27.00 2.63
CA GLN A 5 -3.29 26.45 2.26
C GLN A 5 -3.43 24.98 2.71
N MET A 6 -2.68 24.60 3.74
CA MET A 6 -2.77 23.29 4.34
C MET A 6 -4.13 23.16 5.07
N GLN A 7 -5.00 22.33 4.57
CA GLN A 7 -6.28 22.02 5.19
C GLN A 7 -6.05 20.99 6.29
N THR A 8 -6.41 21.32 7.52
CA THR A 8 -6.41 20.33 8.62
C THR A 8 -7.65 19.46 8.49
N ILE A 9 -7.47 18.15 8.46
CA ILE A 9 -8.55 17.19 8.41
C ILE A 9 -8.75 16.62 9.81
N ASP A 10 -9.98 16.67 10.29
CA ASP A 10 -10.34 16.19 11.61
C ASP A 10 -10.26 14.66 11.67
N LYS A 11 -9.75 14.16 12.79
CA LYS A 11 -9.67 12.72 13.06
C LYS A 11 -11.05 12.06 13.09
N GLU A 12 -12.09 12.78 13.50
CA GLU A 12 -13.47 12.28 13.50
C GLU A 12 -13.98 12.05 12.07
N ALA A 13 -13.66 12.95 11.13
CA ALA A 13 -13.99 12.76 9.73
C ALA A 13 -13.34 11.51 9.13
N TYR A 14 -12.11 11.20 9.54
CA TYR A 14 -11.40 10.00 9.14
C TYR A 14 -12.06 8.72 9.69
N SER A 15 -12.49 8.72 10.95
CA SER A 15 -13.11 7.55 11.58
C SER A 15 -14.48 7.19 10.96
N LEU A 16 -15.13 8.14 10.29
CA LEU A 16 -16.41 7.96 9.60
C LEU A 16 -16.25 7.52 8.13
N ALA A 17 -15.06 7.64 7.55
CA ALA A 17 -14.79 7.17 6.21
C ALA A 17 -14.74 5.63 6.22
N ALA A 18 -15.89 5.01 5.92
CA ALA A 18 -15.98 3.56 5.78
C ALA A 18 -15.16 3.12 4.56
N ASP A 19 -14.18 2.28 4.77
CA ASP A 19 -13.32 1.70 3.76
C ASP A 19 -13.39 0.17 3.85
N ALA A 20 -13.65 -0.49 2.71
CA ALA A 20 -13.66 -1.95 2.60
C ALA A 20 -12.29 -2.57 2.97
N THR A 21 -11.22 -1.79 2.94
CA THR A 21 -9.84 -2.22 3.22
C THR A 21 -9.39 -2.02 4.67
N GLY A 22 -10.26 -1.49 5.54
CA GLY A 22 -9.97 -1.29 6.97
C GLY A 22 -9.43 0.10 7.31
N GLY A 23 -9.78 1.11 6.53
CA GLY A 23 -9.53 2.53 6.81
C GLY A 23 -8.10 2.97 6.45
N SER A 24 -7.88 3.42 5.24
CA SER A 24 -6.66 4.13 4.86
C SER A 24 -6.91 5.64 4.81
N ILE A 25 -5.89 6.43 5.16
CA ILE A 25 -5.97 7.89 5.06
C ILE A 25 -6.12 8.30 3.61
N GLU A 26 -5.50 7.59 2.71
CA GLU A 26 -5.56 7.84 1.27
C GLU A 26 -6.97 7.65 0.71
N SER A 27 -7.70 6.63 1.18
CA SER A 27 -9.12 6.45 0.80
C SER A 27 -9.97 7.62 1.23
N MET A 28 -9.74 8.16 2.43
CA MET A 28 -10.42 9.37 2.87
C MET A 28 -10.05 10.57 2.01
N LEU A 29 -8.77 10.72 1.62
CA LEU A 29 -8.36 11.84 0.76
C LEU A 29 -9.09 11.81 -0.58
N SER A 30 -9.45 10.64 -1.10
CA SER A 30 -10.21 10.51 -2.35
C SER A 30 -11.61 11.12 -2.29
N THR A 31 -12.14 11.39 -1.10
CA THR A 31 -13.40 12.12 -0.91
C THR A 31 -13.27 13.64 -1.06
N LEU A 32 -12.06 14.15 -1.09
CA LEU A 32 -11.79 15.59 -1.21
C LEU A 32 -11.84 16.06 -2.67
N ALA A 33 -12.24 17.31 -2.85
CA ALA A 33 -12.32 17.90 -4.19
C ALA A 33 -10.94 17.94 -4.87
N GLY A 34 -10.89 17.42 -6.10
CA GLY A 34 -9.66 17.39 -6.90
C GLY A 34 -8.72 16.23 -6.61
N VAL A 35 -9.12 15.31 -5.73
CA VAL A 35 -8.42 14.06 -5.48
C VAL A 35 -9.17 12.91 -6.15
N ASN A 36 -8.47 12.03 -6.84
CA ASN A 36 -9.04 10.88 -7.51
C ASN A 36 -8.23 9.63 -7.18
N SER A 37 -8.90 8.51 -6.97
CA SER A 37 -8.29 7.18 -6.84
C SER A 37 -8.73 6.33 -8.01
N THR A 38 -7.80 5.62 -8.64
CA THR A 38 -8.09 4.73 -9.77
C THR A 38 -8.54 3.35 -9.35
N ASN A 39 -8.30 2.99 -8.09
CA ASN A 39 -8.64 1.68 -7.54
C ASN A 39 -8.95 1.81 -6.04
N GLU A 40 -10.12 1.34 -5.62
CA GLU A 40 -10.55 1.37 -4.21
C GLU A 40 -9.67 0.52 -3.28
N MET A 41 -8.92 -0.43 -3.84
CA MET A 41 -8.01 -1.32 -3.09
C MET A 41 -6.58 -0.80 -3.04
N SER A 42 -6.31 0.34 -3.69
CA SER A 42 -5.01 0.98 -3.77
C SER A 42 -4.94 2.18 -2.84
N SER A 43 -3.79 2.39 -2.22
CA SER A 43 -3.48 3.61 -1.49
C SER A 43 -3.00 4.75 -2.41
N GLN A 44 -2.95 4.53 -3.72
CA GLN A 44 -2.58 5.56 -4.69
C GLN A 44 -3.71 6.55 -4.90
N TYR A 45 -3.34 7.81 -4.91
CA TYR A 45 -4.25 8.89 -5.28
C TYR A 45 -3.55 9.87 -6.22
N SER A 46 -4.33 10.47 -7.10
CA SER A 46 -3.89 11.56 -7.98
C SER A 46 -4.59 12.85 -7.58
N VAL A 47 -3.88 13.97 -7.73
CA VAL A 47 -4.40 15.28 -7.37
C VAL A 47 -4.33 16.18 -8.59
N ARG A 48 -5.49 16.76 -8.97
CA ARG A 48 -5.64 17.70 -10.10
C ARG A 48 -5.03 17.20 -11.41
N GLY A 49 -5.10 15.89 -11.66
CA GLY A 49 -4.59 15.28 -12.89
C GLY A 49 -3.10 14.96 -12.88
N GLY A 50 -2.40 15.17 -11.76
CA GLY A 50 -1.03 14.69 -11.56
C GLY A 50 -0.98 13.19 -11.30
N THR A 51 0.21 12.62 -11.38
CA THR A 51 0.46 11.22 -11.08
C THR A 51 0.65 11.00 -9.57
N PHE A 52 0.57 9.75 -9.09
CA PHE A 52 0.68 9.46 -7.65
C PHE A 52 2.09 9.77 -7.08
N ASP A 53 3.13 9.72 -7.90
CA ASP A 53 4.52 10.04 -7.54
C ASP A 53 4.80 11.54 -7.43
N GLU A 54 3.87 12.39 -7.87
CA GLU A 54 3.92 13.84 -7.69
C GLU A 54 3.37 14.30 -6.34
N ASN A 55 2.93 13.38 -5.48
CA ASN A 55 2.45 13.67 -4.14
C ASN A 55 3.59 13.47 -3.13
N SER A 56 3.75 14.42 -2.21
CA SER A 56 4.68 14.27 -1.10
C SER A 56 3.96 13.82 0.17
N VAL A 57 4.61 12.95 0.92
CA VAL A 57 4.10 12.45 2.22
C VAL A 57 5.14 12.73 3.28
N TYR A 58 4.71 13.38 4.34
CA TYR A 58 5.52 13.69 5.51
C TYR A 58 4.92 13.05 6.75
N ILE A 59 5.75 12.43 7.59
CA ILE A 59 5.37 11.92 8.91
C ILE A 59 6.25 12.60 9.95
N ASN A 60 5.65 13.33 10.88
CA ASN A 60 6.34 14.14 11.89
C ASN A 60 7.37 15.12 11.28
N GLY A 61 7.06 15.69 10.10
CA GLY A 61 7.95 16.59 9.38
C GLY A 61 9.10 15.92 8.63
N VAL A 62 9.13 14.59 8.58
CA VAL A 62 10.11 13.81 7.81
C VAL A 62 9.47 13.35 6.52
N GLU A 63 10.09 13.67 5.39
CA GLU A 63 9.63 13.19 4.09
C GLU A 63 9.83 11.69 3.94
N VAL A 64 8.82 11.01 3.42
CA VAL A 64 8.85 9.59 3.09
C VAL A 64 8.91 9.43 1.58
N TYR A 65 10.04 9.03 1.06
CA TYR A 65 10.29 8.96 -0.39
C TYR A 65 9.51 7.88 -1.13
N ARG A 66 9.20 6.77 -0.46
CA ARG A 66 8.39 5.67 -1.04
C ARG A 66 7.25 5.33 -0.08
N PRO A 67 6.21 6.17 0.00
CA PRO A 67 5.09 5.94 0.92
C PRO A 67 4.27 4.70 0.53
N GLN A 68 4.40 4.26 -0.71
CA GLN A 68 3.69 3.13 -1.28
C GLN A 68 4.70 2.22 -1.97
N LEU A 69 4.69 0.94 -1.60
CA LEU A 69 5.47 -0.10 -2.26
C LEU A 69 4.56 -0.78 -3.28
N ILE A 70 4.75 -0.43 -4.56
CA ILE A 70 3.96 -0.96 -5.67
C ILE A 70 4.67 -2.17 -6.24
N SER A 71 3.98 -3.30 -6.27
CA SER A 71 4.36 -4.45 -7.06
C SER A 71 3.27 -4.72 -8.08
N SER A 72 3.65 -4.85 -9.34
CA SER A 72 2.82 -5.31 -10.49
C SER A 72 1.48 -4.61 -10.75
N GLY A 73 1.22 -3.43 -10.20
CA GLY A 73 0.09 -2.57 -10.60
C GLY A 73 -1.31 -3.05 -10.25
N GLN A 74 -1.47 -4.15 -9.51
CA GLN A 74 -2.79 -4.69 -9.16
C GLN A 74 -3.12 -4.63 -7.69
N GLN A 75 -2.12 -4.64 -6.80
CA GLN A 75 -2.37 -4.57 -5.36
C GLN A 75 -1.20 -3.98 -4.62
N GLU A 76 -1.51 -3.04 -3.80
CA GLU A 76 -0.55 -2.34 -2.99
C GLU A 76 -0.57 -2.84 -1.58
N GLY A 77 0.60 -2.76 -0.95
CA GLY A 77 0.77 -3.05 0.45
C GLY A 77 0.00 -2.12 1.36
N LEU A 78 0.25 -2.23 2.62
CA LEU A 78 -0.18 -1.23 3.59
C LEU A 78 0.45 0.11 3.24
N SER A 79 -0.33 1.20 3.31
CA SER A 79 0.23 2.54 3.36
C SER A 79 1.23 2.63 4.51
N ILE A 80 2.31 3.39 4.32
CA ILE A 80 3.25 3.64 5.41
C ILE A 80 2.61 4.36 6.59
N ILE A 81 1.51 5.08 6.35
CA ILE A 81 0.78 5.78 7.41
C ILE A 81 -0.03 4.77 8.20
N ASN A 82 0.26 4.66 9.51
CA ASN A 82 -0.55 3.87 10.41
C ASN A 82 -1.68 4.73 11.02
N PRO A 83 -2.94 4.48 10.65
CA PRO A 83 -4.07 5.30 11.10
C PRO A 83 -4.24 5.35 12.61
N ASP A 84 -3.94 4.24 13.29
CA ASP A 84 -4.08 4.13 14.74
C ASP A 84 -3.05 5.00 15.50
N MET A 85 -2.00 5.44 14.83
CA MET A 85 -0.97 6.31 15.39
C MET A 85 -1.19 7.80 15.09
N VAL A 86 -2.12 8.14 14.19
CA VAL A 86 -2.32 9.51 13.71
C VAL A 86 -2.93 10.40 14.79
N GLY A 87 -2.35 11.58 14.95
CA GLY A 87 -2.86 12.66 15.79
C GLY A 87 -3.51 13.77 14.97
N SER A 88 -2.86 14.21 13.89
CA SER A 88 -3.41 15.20 12.97
C SER A 88 -2.98 14.97 11.54
N ILE A 89 -3.82 15.43 10.61
CA ILE A 89 -3.64 15.29 9.17
C ILE A 89 -3.72 16.69 8.57
N GLY A 90 -2.68 17.09 7.86
CA GLY A 90 -2.66 18.26 7.02
C GLY A 90 -2.58 17.85 5.55
N PHE A 91 -3.43 18.40 4.70
CA PHE A 91 -3.44 18.12 3.28
C PHE A 91 -3.55 19.40 2.46
N SER A 92 -2.78 19.49 1.38
CA SER A 92 -2.87 20.59 0.44
C SER A 92 -2.75 20.09 -0.99
N THR A 93 -3.64 20.58 -1.84
CA THR A 93 -3.64 20.32 -3.30
C THR A 93 -2.89 21.40 -4.09
N GLY A 94 -2.01 22.14 -3.45
CA GLY A 94 -1.21 23.23 -4.00
C GLY A 94 -1.16 24.43 -3.06
N GLY A 95 -0.18 25.32 -3.24
CA GLY A 95 0.03 26.49 -2.37
C GLY A 95 0.48 26.15 -0.93
N TYR A 96 1.10 24.97 -0.76
CA TYR A 96 1.70 24.57 0.51
C TYR A 96 2.96 25.39 0.83
N GLY A 97 3.37 25.37 2.09
CA GLY A 97 4.52 26.12 2.56
C GLY A 97 5.84 25.62 1.98
N VAL A 98 6.87 26.44 2.05
CA VAL A 98 8.21 26.15 1.48
C VAL A 98 8.89 24.94 2.12
N GLU A 99 8.41 24.50 3.26
CA GLU A 99 8.85 23.30 3.97
C GLU A 99 8.44 21.99 3.26
N TYR A 100 7.44 22.06 2.38
CA TYR A 100 6.95 20.93 1.58
C TYR A 100 7.42 21.11 0.14
N GLY A 101 8.69 20.85 -0.13
CA GLY A 101 9.28 21.02 -1.45
C GLY A 101 9.17 19.80 -2.34
N ASP A 102 9.71 19.93 -3.57
CA ASP A 102 10.10 18.86 -4.49
C ASP A 102 8.97 18.07 -5.19
N LYS A 103 7.70 18.30 -4.85
CA LYS A 103 6.56 17.65 -5.51
C LYS A 103 5.55 18.69 -6.04
N MET A 104 4.84 18.32 -7.12
CA MET A 104 4.05 19.30 -7.88
C MET A 104 2.55 19.24 -7.59
N SER A 105 2.02 18.10 -7.15
CA SER A 105 0.57 17.90 -7.09
C SER A 105 -0.01 18.11 -5.68
N SER A 106 0.56 17.48 -4.66
CA SER A 106 0.04 17.64 -3.30
C SER A 106 1.10 17.44 -2.22
N ALA A 107 0.80 17.93 -1.02
CA ALA A 107 1.54 17.64 0.19
C ALA A 107 0.60 17.08 1.27
N LEU A 108 0.91 15.89 1.78
CA LEU A 108 0.24 15.24 2.89
C LEU A 108 1.18 15.24 4.09
N SER A 109 0.77 15.91 5.17
CA SER A 109 1.54 16.01 6.40
C SER A 109 0.81 15.31 7.54
N ILE A 110 1.40 14.26 8.05
CA ILE A 110 0.88 13.44 9.14
C ILE A 110 1.69 13.74 10.40
N THR A 111 1.01 14.01 11.48
CA THR A 111 1.64 14.07 12.81
C THR A 111 1.11 12.91 13.64
N TYR A 112 2.01 12.05 14.10
CA TYR A 112 1.64 10.99 15.04
C TYR A 112 1.36 11.58 16.41
N ARG A 113 0.36 11.02 17.09
CA ARG A 113 -0.03 11.50 18.42
C ARG A 113 1.07 11.26 19.45
N GLU A 114 1.16 12.14 20.42
CA GLU A 114 1.96 11.95 21.62
C GLU A 114 1.00 11.47 22.72
N PRO A 115 1.11 10.23 23.22
CA PRO A 115 0.28 9.75 24.31
C PRO A 115 0.43 10.61 25.56
N GLU A 116 -0.66 10.85 26.28
CA GLU A 116 -0.63 11.56 27.57
C GLU A 116 -0.53 10.60 28.77
N SER A 117 -1.08 9.39 28.60
CA SER A 117 -1.08 8.33 29.60
C SER A 117 -0.87 6.97 28.91
N PHE A 118 -1.05 5.86 29.64
CA PHE A 118 -1.14 4.55 28.99
C PHE A 118 -2.45 4.47 28.20
N GLU A 119 -2.33 4.12 26.93
CA GLU A 119 -3.44 3.94 26.01
C GLU A 119 -3.17 2.77 25.07
N GLY A 120 -4.23 2.14 24.58
CA GLY A 120 -4.13 1.06 23.61
C GLY A 120 -5.38 0.96 22.77
N SER A 121 -5.21 0.54 21.51
CA SER A 121 -6.29 0.20 20.59
C SER A 121 -5.98 -1.11 19.88
N VAL A 122 -7.02 -1.90 19.67
CA VAL A 122 -6.97 -3.13 18.86
C VAL A 122 -8.09 -3.03 17.85
N THR A 123 -7.75 -3.16 16.59
CA THR A 123 -8.72 -3.18 15.49
C THR A 123 -8.61 -4.51 14.75
N GLY A 124 -9.73 -5.20 14.61
CA GLY A 124 -9.83 -6.45 13.84
C GLY A 124 -10.73 -6.28 12.64
N SER A 125 -10.35 -6.87 11.52
CA SER A 125 -11.15 -6.93 10.30
C SER A 125 -11.05 -8.31 9.67
N LEU A 126 -11.88 -8.59 8.65
CA LEU A 126 -11.79 -9.84 7.87
C LEU A 126 -10.44 -9.98 7.15
N MET A 127 -9.72 -8.88 6.96
CA MET A 127 -8.47 -8.83 6.21
C MET A 127 -7.24 -8.78 7.10
N GLY A 128 -7.38 -8.61 8.42
CA GLY A 128 -6.23 -8.53 9.31
C GLY A 128 -6.53 -7.86 10.64
N PHE A 129 -5.46 -7.47 11.31
CA PHE A 129 -5.56 -6.78 12.60
C PHE A 129 -4.54 -5.65 12.71
N SER A 130 -4.84 -4.71 13.58
CA SER A 130 -3.97 -3.62 14.00
C SER A 130 -3.97 -3.52 15.52
N LEU A 131 -2.80 -3.21 16.07
CA LEU A 131 -2.58 -2.95 17.49
C LEU A 131 -1.78 -1.66 17.62
N ALA A 132 -2.25 -0.72 18.43
CA ALA A 132 -1.45 0.43 18.81
C ALA A 132 -1.39 0.56 20.32
N LEU A 133 -0.20 0.81 20.85
CA LEU A 133 0.08 0.99 22.28
C LEU A 133 0.85 2.27 22.49
N GLY A 134 0.38 3.09 23.41
CA GLY A 134 1.00 4.34 23.79
C GLY A 134 1.21 4.45 25.30
N GLN A 135 2.30 5.09 25.69
CA GLN A 135 2.58 5.40 27.08
C GLN A 135 3.40 6.68 27.18
N SER A 136 3.13 7.48 28.18
CA SER A 136 3.89 8.68 28.47
C SER A 136 4.29 8.77 29.94
N SER A 137 5.44 9.36 30.14
CA SER A 137 5.97 9.77 31.43
C SER A 137 6.45 11.23 31.34
N LYS A 138 6.91 11.79 32.43
CA LYS A 138 7.38 13.18 32.47
C LYS A 138 8.45 13.52 31.43
N HIS A 139 9.34 12.57 31.14
CA HIS A 139 10.50 12.80 30.27
C HIS A 139 10.50 11.95 29.00
N PHE A 140 9.60 10.97 28.89
CA PHE A 140 9.60 10.03 27.78
C PHE A 140 8.18 9.67 27.37
N SER A 141 7.90 9.74 26.08
CA SER A 141 6.67 9.28 25.47
C SER A 141 6.99 8.28 24.38
N GLN A 142 6.21 7.24 24.29
CA GLN A 142 6.35 6.17 23.30
C GLN A 142 4.99 5.79 22.72
N LEU A 143 4.99 5.55 21.42
CA LEU A 143 3.84 5.08 20.68
C LEU A 143 4.31 3.98 19.72
N HIS A 144 3.68 2.83 19.78
CA HIS A 144 4.00 1.68 18.95
C HIS A 144 2.76 1.22 18.19
N GLY A 145 2.94 0.83 16.94
CA GLY A 145 1.87 0.28 16.11
C GLY A 145 2.35 -0.97 15.39
N ILE A 146 1.50 -2.00 15.37
CA ILE A 146 1.71 -3.24 14.62
C ILE A 146 0.48 -3.45 13.74
N ARG A 147 0.71 -3.76 12.46
CA ARG A 147 -0.37 -4.12 11.54
C ARG A 147 -0.04 -5.40 10.80
N PHE A 148 -1.05 -6.19 10.59
CA PHE A 148 -1.00 -7.35 9.71
C PHE A 148 -2.25 -7.35 8.82
N LYS A 149 -2.05 -7.57 7.51
CA LYS A 149 -3.13 -7.64 6.52
C LYS A 149 -2.89 -8.80 5.56
N LYS A 150 -3.97 -9.48 5.19
CA LYS A 150 -3.97 -10.55 4.19
C LYS A 150 -5.23 -10.43 3.32
N ASN A 151 -5.05 -10.22 2.03
CA ASN A 151 -6.15 -9.84 1.12
C ASN A 151 -6.71 -10.99 0.28
N ASN A 152 -6.39 -12.25 0.59
CA ASN A 152 -6.76 -13.36 -0.29
C ASN A 152 -8.29 -13.60 -0.41
N SER A 153 -9.07 -13.32 0.63
CA SER A 153 -10.51 -13.59 0.63
C SER A 153 -11.34 -12.63 -0.24
N LEU A 154 -10.88 -11.40 -0.45
CA LEU A 154 -11.55 -10.47 -1.37
C LEU A 154 -11.18 -10.74 -2.82
N LEU A 155 -10.00 -11.26 -3.06
CA LEU A 155 -9.47 -11.49 -4.39
C LEU A 155 -9.96 -12.78 -5.01
N SER A 156 -10.27 -13.78 -4.21
CA SER A 156 -10.90 -15.02 -4.68
C SER A 156 -12.32 -14.81 -5.23
N SER A 157 -12.95 -13.67 -4.93
CA SER A 157 -14.27 -13.30 -5.46
C SER A 157 -14.20 -12.51 -6.78
N LEU A 158 -13.01 -12.06 -7.19
CA LEU A 158 -12.80 -11.40 -8.47
C LEU A 158 -12.41 -12.44 -9.53
N GLU A 159 -12.90 -12.32 -10.75
CA GLU A 159 -12.41 -13.10 -11.90
C GLU A 159 -10.96 -12.68 -12.23
N THR A 160 -10.03 -13.14 -11.42
CA THR A 160 -8.61 -12.88 -11.62
C THR A 160 -8.00 -13.93 -12.54
N LYS A 161 -6.92 -13.53 -13.23
CA LYS A 161 -6.16 -14.41 -14.10
C LYS A 161 -5.33 -15.47 -13.35
N GLY A 162 -5.51 -15.59 -12.03
CA GLY A 162 -4.79 -16.49 -11.16
C GLY A 162 -5.14 -16.30 -9.69
N GLU A 163 -4.63 -17.19 -8.86
CA GLU A 163 -4.71 -17.07 -7.40
C GLU A 163 -3.67 -16.08 -6.90
N TYR A 164 -4.13 -15.07 -6.18
CA TYR A 164 -3.29 -14.02 -5.63
C TYR A 164 -3.37 -14.01 -4.12
N ASP A 165 -2.25 -14.18 -3.41
CA ASP A 165 -2.19 -14.26 -1.94
C ASP A 165 -1.18 -13.24 -1.38
N PRO A 166 -1.54 -11.94 -1.30
CA PRO A 166 -0.71 -10.94 -0.70
C PRO A 166 -0.83 -10.91 0.83
N SER A 167 0.30 -10.72 1.50
CA SER A 167 0.35 -10.52 2.94
C SER A 167 1.30 -9.39 3.31
N PHE A 168 0.88 -8.58 4.29
CA PHE A 168 1.56 -7.37 4.70
C PHE A 168 1.72 -7.35 6.20
N PHE A 169 2.89 -6.97 6.65
CA PHE A 169 3.21 -6.75 8.05
C PHE A 169 4.00 -5.48 8.19
N ASP A 170 3.64 -4.64 9.16
CA ASP A 170 4.49 -3.54 9.57
C ASP A 170 4.53 -3.35 11.09
N TYR A 171 5.65 -2.84 11.56
CA TYR A 171 5.86 -2.33 12.90
C TYR A 171 6.36 -0.91 12.82
N GLN A 172 5.73 -0.03 13.58
CA GLN A 172 6.09 1.39 13.65
C GLN A 172 6.29 1.83 15.09
N THR A 173 7.17 2.79 15.29
CA THR A 173 7.42 3.37 16.60
C THR A 173 7.67 4.87 16.49
N ASN A 174 7.12 5.62 17.43
CA ASN A 174 7.37 7.05 17.63
C ASN A 174 7.79 7.26 19.08
N LEU A 175 9.05 7.62 19.29
CA LEU A 175 9.65 7.80 20.61
C LEU A 175 10.02 9.26 20.77
N ILE A 176 9.71 9.85 21.93
CA ILE A 176 9.96 11.25 22.22
C ILE A 176 10.60 11.36 23.60
N TRP A 177 11.80 11.96 23.66
CA TRP A 177 12.53 12.26 24.89
C TRP A 177 12.54 13.75 25.15
N LYS A 178 11.93 14.17 26.24
CA LYS A 178 12.01 15.53 26.81
C LYS A 178 13.21 15.60 27.75
N ILE A 179 14.42 15.72 27.18
CA ILE A 179 15.70 15.65 27.89
C ILE A 179 15.79 16.77 28.90
N SER A 180 15.37 17.98 28.52
CA SER A 180 15.28 19.15 29.38
C SER A 180 14.24 20.14 28.82
N PRO A 181 13.91 21.24 29.52
CA PRO A 181 13.01 22.26 28.97
C PRO A 181 13.45 22.88 27.64
N LYS A 182 14.74 22.72 27.28
CA LYS A 182 15.33 23.25 26.05
C LYS A 182 15.64 22.19 25.02
N TRP A 183 15.76 20.92 25.41
CA TRP A 183 16.19 19.85 24.55
C TRP A 183 15.11 18.76 24.42
N LYS A 184 14.71 18.48 23.18
CA LYS A 184 13.79 17.39 22.81
C LYS A 184 14.45 16.53 21.73
N ALA A 185 14.44 15.23 21.91
CA ALA A 185 14.82 14.28 20.87
C ALA A 185 13.59 13.45 20.50
N SER A 186 13.47 13.08 19.23
CA SER A 186 12.44 12.14 18.78
C SER A 186 13.01 11.16 17.77
N PHE A 187 12.49 9.95 17.80
CA PHE A 187 12.81 8.89 16.86
C PHE A 187 11.53 8.33 16.26
N LEU A 188 11.48 8.31 14.93
CA LEU A 188 10.44 7.66 14.14
C LEU A 188 11.05 6.45 13.45
N GLY A 189 10.46 5.27 13.62
CA GLY A 189 10.92 4.03 12.99
C GLY A 189 9.80 3.27 12.34
N ASN A 190 10.08 2.63 11.21
CA ASN A 190 9.19 1.71 10.52
C ASN A 190 9.98 0.51 9.98
N ILE A 191 9.41 -0.67 10.16
CA ILE A 191 9.86 -1.93 9.54
C ILE A 191 8.64 -2.55 8.89
N ALA A 192 8.70 -2.78 7.58
CA ALA A 192 7.61 -3.39 6.84
C ALA A 192 8.09 -4.57 6.00
N VAL A 193 7.25 -5.60 5.91
CA VAL A 193 7.48 -6.79 5.07
C VAL A 193 6.22 -7.06 4.27
N ASN A 194 6.31 -6.90 2.97
CA ASN A 194 5.25 -7.20 2.02
C ASN A 194 5.63 -8.46 1.25
N ARG A 195 4.72 -9.42 1.18
CA ARG A 195 4.90 -10.65 0.41
C ARG A 195 3.74 -10.78 -0.57
N TYR A 196 4.09 -11.13 -1.78
CA TYR A 196 3.14 -11.40 -2.85
C TYR A 196 3.38 -12.80 -3.35
N LYS A 197 2.31 -13.56 -3.51
CA LYS A 197 2.32 -14.86 -4.14
C LYS A 197 1.25 -14.86 -5.21
N PHE A 198 1.63 -15.20 -6.44
CA PHE A 198 0.73 -15.34 -7.56
C PHE A 198 0.89 -16.72 -8.16
N LYS A 199 -0.23 -17.40 -8.40
CA LYS A 199 -0.28 -18.66 -9.10
C LYS A 199 -1.28 -18.53 -10.26
N PRO A 200 -0.83 -18.61 -11.51
CA PRO A 200 -1.74 -18.52 -12.64
C PRO A 200 -2.73 -19.69 -12.63
N THR A 201 -3.95 -19.43 -13.07
CA THR A 201 -4.98 -20.48 -13.23
C THR A 201 -5.12 -20.89 -14.67
N ASP A 202 -5.45 -22.16 -14.87
CA ASP A 202 -5.75 -22.72 -16.17
C ASP A 202 -6.89 -21.96 -16.85
N ARG A 203 -6.83 -21.89 -18.18
CA ARG A 203 -7.80 -21.15 -18.98
C ARG A 203 -8.27 -21.95 -20.16
N GLU A 204 -9.53 -21.75 -20.44
CA GLU A 204 -10.18 -22.23 -21.64
C GLU A 204 -10.94 -21.08 -22.29
N THR A 205 -10.73 -20.87 -23.56
CA THR A 205 -11.39 -19.81 -24.32
C THR A 205 -11.86 -20.40 -25.67
N ASN A 206 -13.13 -20.23 -25.94
CA ASN A 206 -13.73 -20.58 -27.21
C ASN A 206 -13.87 -19.34 -28.09
N PHE A 207 -13.46 -19.42 -29.36
CA PHE A 207 -13.54 -18.32 -30.29
C PHE A 207 -13.78 -18.82 -31.72
N GLY A 208 -14.20 -17.94 -32.61
CA GLY A 208 -14.50 -18.28 -34.01
C GLY A 208 -15.96 -18.07 -34.33
N THR A 209 -16.41 -18.74 -35.41
CA THR A 209 -17.80 -18.64 -35.89
C THR A 209 -18.55 -19.96 -35.58
N SER A 210 -19.87 -19.97 -35.76
CA SER A 210 -20.69 -21.17 -35.55
C SER A 210 -20.31 -22.37 -36.47
N THR A 211 -19.59 -22.10 -37.56
CA THR A 211 -19.12 -23.13 -38.51
C THR A 211 -17.64 -23.43 -38.41
N ASP A 212 -16.86 -22.59 -37.73
CA ASP A 212 -15.42 -22.75 -37.49
C ASP A 212 -15.08 -22.25 -36.07
N ALA A 213 -15.52 -23.01 -35.08
CA ALA A 213 -15.24 -22.74 -33.70
C ALA A 213 -13.92 -23.40 -33.29
N LYS A 214 -13.11 -22.66 -32.54
CA LYS A 214 -11.83 -23.11 -32.00
C LYS A 214 -11.84 -23.00 -30.49
N GLN A 215 -11.13 -23.89 -29.84
CA GLN A 215 -10.95 -23.94 -28.41
C GLN A 215 -9.46 -23.81 -28.10
N PHE A 216 -9.14 -22.84 -27.30
CA PHE A 216 -7.79 -22.62 -26.80
C PHE A 216 -7.75 -22.92 -25.31
N LYS A 217 -6.92 -23.88 -24.93
CA LYS A 217 -6.69 -24.29 -23.55
C LYS A 217 -5.26 -23.98 -23.15
N VAL A 218 -5.08 -23.43 -21.97
CA VAL A 218 -3.75 -23.20 -21.39
C VAL A 218 -3.75 -23.76 -19.99
N TYR A 219 -2.81 -24.65 -19.71
CA TYR A 219 -2.53 -25.17 -18.40
C TYR A 219 -1.26 -24.53 -17.88
N PHE A 220 -1.32 -24.00 -16.67
CA PHE A 220 -0.19 -23.33 -16.04
C PHE A 220 0.35 -24.17 -14.89
N ASP A 221 1.68 -24.17 -14.72
CA ASP A 221 2.36 -24.69 -13.54
C ASP A 221 3.40 -23.67 -13.07
N GLY A 222 3.65 -23.66 -11.74
CA GLY A 222 4.59 -22.75 -11.13
C GLY A 222 3.93 -21.58 -10.42
N GLU A 223 4.76 -20.65 -9.95
CA GLU A 223 4.33 -19.51 -9.14
C GLU A 223 5.30 -18.34 -9.23
N GLU A 224 4.79 -17.14 -8.93
CA GLU A 224 5.56 -15.93 -8.67
C GLU A 224 5.57 -15.65 -7.17
N LYS A 225 6.73 -15.30 -6.64
CA LYS A 225 6.94 -14.94 -5.23
C LYS A 225 7.77 -13.69 -5.13
N ASP A 226 7.16 -12.64 -4.60
CA ASP A 226 7.84 -11.38 -4.36
C ASP A 226 7.88 -11.07 -2.88
N ARG A 227 8.99 -10.47 -2.44
CA ARG A 227 9.19 -10.01 -1.07
C ARG A 227 9.85 -8.64 -1.08
N PHE A 228 9.19 -7.70 -0.43
CA PHE A 228 9.68 -6.35 -0.24
C PHE A 228 9.85 -6.09 1.25
N GLU A 229 11.06 -5.70 1.64
CA GLU A 229 11.37 -5.33 3.03
C GLU A 229 11.77 -3.85 3.07
N THR A 230 11.16 -3.09 3.95
CA THR A 230 11.45 -1.68 4.14
C THR A 230 11.89 -1.42 5.56
N TRP A 231 12.97 -0.69 5.71
CA TRP A 231 13.49 -0.18 6.96
C TRP A 231 13.61 1.33 6.85
N PHE A 232 12.91 2.02 7.70
CA PHE A 232 12.94 3.48 7.77
C PHE A 232 13.21 3.93 9.20
N GLY A 233 14.09 4.91 9.36
CA GLY A 233 14.36 5.54 10.63
C GLY A 233 14.67 7.01 10.46
N ALA A 234 14.16 7.82 11.38
CA ALA A 234 14.45 9.25 11.43
C ALA A 234 14.67 9.70 12.88
N LEU A 235 15.75 10.40 13.11
CA LEU A 235 16.11 11.01 14.40
C LEU A 235 16.05 12.53 14.27
N ASN A 236 15.31 13.17 15.16
CA ASN A 236 15.22 14.63 15.23
C ASN A 236 15.66 15.10 16.61
N LEU A 237 16.62 16.00 16.66
CA LEU A 237 17.09 16.65 17.87
C LEU A 237 16.77 18.15 17.79
N THR A 238 15.94 18.64 18.70
CA THR A 238 15.52 20.05 18.73
C THR A 238 16.05 20.73 19.98
N TYR A 239 16.71 21.88 19.78
CA TYR A 239 17.13 22.80 20.81
C TYR A 239 16.30 24.08 20.75
N THR A 240 15.59 24.40 21.81
CA THR A 240 14.78 25.61 21.92
C THR A 240 15.56 26.65 22.77
N HIS A 241 16.11 27.65 22.09
CA HIS A 241 16.84 28.73 22.78
C HIS A 241 15.88 29.69 23.49
N SER A 242 14.83 30.11 22.78
CA SER A 242 13.80 31.02 23.24
C SER A 242 12.44 30.71 22.62
N LYS A 243 11.39 31.45 23.00
CA LYS A 243 10.05 31.29 22.40
C LYS A 243 10.01 31.57 20.89
N SER A 244 10.98 32.30 20.36
CA SER A 244 11.06 32.70 18.95
C SER A 244 12.18 32.01 18.19
N THR A 245 13.04 31.23 18.87
CA THR A 245 14.24 30.65 18.24
C THR A 245 14.40 29.19 18.63
N SER A 246 14.39 28.33 17.67
CA SER A 246 14.69 26.91 17.81
C SER A 246 15.64 26.44 16.72
N LEU A 247 16.45 25.45 17.02
CA LEU A 247 17.34 24.75 16.09
C LEU A 247 16.97 23.27 16.09
N SER A 248 16.75 22.70 14.92
CA SER A 248 16.48 21.28 14.78
C SER A 248 17.49 20.63 13.84
N LEU A 249 17.98 19.47 14.24
CA LEU A 249 18.80 18.58 13.42
C LEU A 249 18.01 17.33 13.14
N LEU A 250 17.73 17.07 11.86
CA LEU A 250 17.04 15.89 11.38
C LEU A 250 18.00 15.01 10.60
N ALA A 251 18.05 13.74 10.95
CA ALA A 251 18.74 12.69 10.17
C ALA A 251 17.77 11.54 9.90
N SER A 252 17.66 11.11 8.65
CA SER A 252 16.79 10.00 8.26
C SER A 252 17.51 9.04 7.32
N GLY A 253 17.09 7.76 7.35
CA GLY A 253 17.56 6.72 6.46
C GLY A 253 16.42 5.83 6.02
N PHE A 254 16.47 5.40 4.78
CA PHE A 254 15.52 4.52 4.14
C PHE A 254 16.26 3.42 3.39
N LEU A 255 15.90 2.16 3.64
CA LEU A 255 16.46 1.00 2.98
C LEU A 255 15.32 0.09 2.53
N THR A 256 15.35 -0.34 1.28
CA THR A 256 14.43 -1.34 0.75
C THR A 256 15.23 -2.50 0.15
N ASN A 257 14.87 -3.72 0.54
CA ASN A 257 15.31 -4.96 -0.10
C ASN A 257 14.15 -5.52 -0.91
N GLU A 258 14.39 -5.76 -2.18
CA GLU A 258 13.39 -6.29 -3.11
C GLU A 258 13.89 -7.63 -3.63
N LEU A 259 13.08 -8.68 -3.47
CA LEU A 259 13.29 -9.99 -4.05
C LEU A 259 12.08 -10.30 -4.92
N VAL A 260 12.30 -10.38 -6.21
CA VAL A 260 11.28 -10.75 -7.20
C VAL A 260 11.71 -12.04 -7.86
N GLY A 261 10.84 -13.05 -7.82
CA GLY A 261 11.15 -14.33 -8.42
C GLY A 261 9.91 -15.01 -8.98
N TYR A 262 9.98 -15.44 -10.20
CA TYR A 262 8.96 -16.27 -10.83
C TYR A 262 9.57 -17.48 -11.52
N ASP A 263 8.82 -18.55 -11.51
CA ASP A 263 9.08 -19.80 -12.21
C ASP A 263 7.73 -20.31 -12.69
N ILE A 264 7.38 -20.01 -13.95
CA ILE A 264 6.08 -20.27 -14.52
C ILE A 264 6.27 -21.00 -15.85
N SER A 265 5.60 -22.13 -15.98
CA SER A 265 5.48 -22.86 -17.24
C SER A 265 4.05 -22.91 -17.71
N GLY A 266 3.86 -22.96 -19.01
CA GLY A 266 2.55 -23.09 -19.65
C GLY A 266 2.57 -24.09 -20.78
N GLU A 267 1.55 -24.94 -20.78
CA GLU A 267 1.26 -25.83 -21.92
C GLU A 267 -0.05 -25.37 -22.55
N TYR A 268 -0.06 -25.25 -23.86
CA TYR A 268 -1.26 -24.82 -24.56
C TYR A 268 -1.64 -25.78 -25.67
N TRP A 269 -2.95 -25.89 -25.88
CA TRP A 269 -3.59 -26.62 -26.96
C TRP A 269 -4.54 -25.71 -27.71
N LEU A 270 -4.47 -25.79 -29.02
CA LEU A 270 -5.45 -25.18 -29.91
C LEU A 270 -6.16 -26.30 -30.61
N ASP A 271 -7.43 -26.50 -30.33
CA ASP A 271 -8.28 -27.50 -30.89
C ASP A 271 -9.36 -26.88 -31.79
N GLN A 272 -9.81 -27.61 -32.80
CA GLN A 272 -11.02 -27.24 -33.48
C GLN A 272 -12.21 -27.72 -32.64
N ALA A 273 -13.04 -26.79 -32.17
CA ALA A 273 -14.23 -27.13 -31.42
C ALA A 273 -15.23 -27.82 -32.40
N GLY A 274 -15.42 -29.12 -32.23
CA GLY A 274 -16.39 -29.85 -33.04
C GLY A 274 -17.82 -29.40 -32.73
N THR A 275 -18.56 -29.05 -33.75
CA THR A 275 -20.01 -28.91 -33.67
C THR A 275 -20.65 -30.27 -33.86
N THR A 276 -20.94 -30.97 -32.77
CA THR A 276 -21.84 -32.11 -32.82
C THR A 276 -23.29 -31.62 -32.90
N GLY A 277 -24.05 -32.12 -33.81
CA GLY A 277 -25.46 -31.76 -33.93
C GLY A 277 -26.35 -32.20 -32.75
N ASP A 278 -25.76 -32.84 -31.73
CA ASP A 278 -26.41 -33.29 -30.49
C ASP A 278 -26.11 -32.38 -29.27
N GLY A 279 -25.27 -31.36 -29.44
CA GLY A 279 -24.94 -30.39 -28.37
C GLY A 279 -24.09 -30.97 -27.23
N ASN A 280 -23.53 -32.16 -27.36
CA ASN A 280 -22.68 -32.79 -26.35
C ASN A 280 -21.18 -32.50 -26.66
N PRO A 281 -20.47 -31.70 -25.84
CA PRO A 281 -19.07 -31.34 -26.08
C PRO A 281 -18.12 -32.55 -26.04
N ASP A 282 -18.50 -33.64 -25.35
CA ASP A 282 -17.65 -34.85 -25.22
C ASP A 282 -17.60 -35.69 -26.50
N ASN A 283 -18.48 -35.45 -27.45
CA ASN A 283 -18.54 -36.14 -28.73
C ASN A 283 -18.01 -35.32 -29.92
N ALA A 284 -17.37 -34.18 -29.62
CA ALA A 284 -16.84 -33.30 -30.65
C ALA A 284 -15.64 -33.99 -31.36
N VAL A 285 -15.76 -34.28 -32.61
CA VAL A 285 -14.64 -34.69 -33.47
C VAL A 285 -13.85 -33.43 -33.81
N GLY A 286 -13.09 -32.95 -32.87
CA GLY A 286 -12.16 -31.84 -33.06
C GLY A 286 -10.78 -32.37 -33.41
N GLY A 287 -10.08 -31.72 -34.31
CA GLY A 287 -8.68 -31.98 -34.60
C GLY A 287 -7.77 -31.05 -33.84
N GLU A 288 -6.68 -31.58 -33.31
CA GLU A 288 -5.59 -30.77 -32.75
C GLU A 288 -5.01 -29.88 -33.85
N LEU A 289 -5.03 -28.57 -33.65
CA LEU A 289 -4.47 -27.58 -34.57
C LEU A 289 -3.05 -27.16 -34.19
N GLY A 290 -2.72 -27.26 -32.89
CA GLY A 290 -1.39 -26.94 -32.40
C GLY A 290 -1.25 -27.14 -30.90
N VAL A 291 -0.05 -27.54 -30.50
CA VAL A 291 0.38 -27.63 -29.10
C VAL A 291 1.70 -26.90 -28.95
N GLY A 292 1.93 -26.36 -27.76
CA GLY A 292 3.20 -25.73 -27.43
C GLY A 292 3.42 -25.65 -25.94
N ARG A 293 4.66 -25.40 -25.59
CA ARG A 293 5.09 -25.16 -24.20
C ARG A 293 5.93 -23.93 -24.14
N TYR A 294 5.84 -23.21 -23.04
CA TYR A 294 6.78 -22.17 -22.67
C TYR A 294 7.16 -22.28 -21.21
N HIS A 295 8.33 -21.81 -20.89
CA HIS A 295 8.83 -21.74 -19.51
C HIS A 295 9.59 -20.42 -19.33
N GLU A 296 9.23 -19.69 -18.31
CA GLU A 296 9.89 -18.46 -17.91
C GLU A 296 10.37 -18.57 -16.47
N HIS A 297 11.61 -18.19 -16.24
CA HIS A 297 12.21 -18.19 -14.92
C HIS A 297 13.07 -16.94 -14.73
N ALA A 298 12.86 -16.22 -13.64
CA ALA A 298 13.75 -15.15 -13.21
C ALA A 298 13.80 -15.07 -11.69
N ARG A 299 14.93 -14.59 -11.19
CA ARG A 299 15.13 -14.26 -9.79
C ARG A 299 16.08 -13.07 -9.71
N ASN A 300 15.60 -11.95 -9.18
CA ASN A 300 16.30 -10.69 -9.00
C ASN A 300 16.36 -10.31 -7.51
#